data_b6d1b1445703ab9440fd24925eed7162
#
_entry.id   b6d1b1445703ab9440fd24925eed7162
#
_cell.length_a   1.000
_cell.length_b   1.000
_cell.length_c   1.000
_cell.angle_alpha   90.00
_cell.angle_beta   90.00
_cell.angle_gamma   90.00
#
_symmetry.space_group_name_H-M   'P 1'
#
loop_
_entity.id
_entity.type
_entity.pdbx_description
1 polymer ?
#
loop_
_entity_poly.entity_id
_entity_poly.type
_entity_poly.pdbx_seq_one_letter_code
_entity_poly.pdbx_strand_id
1 'polypeptide(L)'
;MKIGFIGLGVMGAPMARHLAYAGYEIVTVLNRSPLPTDLNASVVTSAAEVARMSEIVITMLPDTPDVERVLLGQNGVLEGTSAGKLVIDMSSISPIDTAEFAAKFRQAGTGYLDAPVSGGEVGAKAASLTIMVGGPASEFERALPIFQKLGKNINLIGETNGAGQTCKIANQI
;
A
#
# COMPACT_ATOMS: atom_id res chain seq x y z
N MET A 1 11.06 -7.77 -9.71
CA MET A 1 10.17 -6.60 -9.54
C MET A 1 10.48 -5.90 -8.24
N LYS A 2 10.59 -4.59 -8.26
CA LYS A 2 10.82 -3.76 -7.07
C LYS A 2 9.51 -3.23 -6.53
N ILE A 3 9.29 -3.44 -5.23
CA ILE A 3 8.14 -2.94 -4.50
C ILE A 3 8.60 -1.88 -3.51
N GLY A 4 8.07 -0.68 -3.63
CA GLY A 4 8.18 0.34 -2.60
C GLY A 4 7.26 0.00 -1.45
N PHE A 5 7.75 -0.06 -0.22
CA PHE A 5 6.93 -0.29 0.96
C PHE A 5 7.16 0.83 1.97
N ILE A 6 6.16 1.66 2.19
CA ILE A 6 6.24 2.82 3.08
C ILE A 6 5.35 2.58 4.31
N GLY A 7 5.97 2.61 5.48
CA GLY A 7 5.31 2.33 6.75
C GLY A 7 5.71 0.98 7.33
N LEU A 8 6.88 0.89 7.93
CA LEU A 8 7.43 -0.32 8.57
C LEU A 8 7.12 -0.39 10.06
N GLY A 9 5.87 -0.08 10.42
CA GLY A 9 5.39 -0.24 11.79
C GLY A 9 4.99 -1.68 12.12
N VAL A 10 4.16 -1.82 13.17
CA VAL A 10 3.69 -3.13 13.67
C VAL A 10 3.04 -3.99 12.59
N MET A 11 2.27 -3.37 11.71
CA MET A 11 1.63 -4.07 10.60
C MET A 11 2.53 -4.18 9.37
N GLY A 12 3.17 -3.08 8.99
CA GLY A 12 3.92 -3.00 7.73
C GLY A 12 5.20 -3.82 7.72
N ALA A 13 5.93 -3.89 8.82
CA ALA A 13 7.18 -4.65 8.89
C ALA A 13 7.00 -6.15 8.58
N PRO A 14 6.07 -6.88 9.21
CA PRO A 14 5.82 -8.28 8.84
C PRO A 14 5.32 -8.43 7.40
N MET A 15 4.50 -7.50 6.91
CA MET A 15 4.02 -7.53 5.52
C MET A 15 5.20 -7.38 4.53
N ALA A 16 6.08 -6.42 4.76
CA ALA A 16 7.27 -6.23 3.92
C ALA A 16 8.21 -7.45 3.94
N ARG A 17 8.36 -8.12 5.09
CA ARG A 17 9.12 -9.39 5.19
C ARG A 17 8.53 -10.48 4.31
N HIS A 18 7.22 -10.67 4.32
CA HIS A 18 6.58 -11.69 3.47
C HIS A 18 6.84 -11.43 2.00
N LEU A 19 6.81 -10.17 1.57
CA LEU A 19 7.12 -9.81 0.19
C LEU A 19 8.59 -10.06 -0.14
N ALA A 20 9.51 -9.71 0.76
CA ALA A 20 10.94 -9.98 0.59
C ALA A 20 11.22 -11.50 0.50
N TYR A 21 10.61 -12.31 1.36
CA TYR A 21 10.72 -13.78 1.31
C TYR A 21 10.12 -14.38 0.04
N ALA A 22 9.13 -13.72 -0.56
CA ALA A 22 8.56 -14.11 -1.84
C ALA A 22 9.43 -13.73 -3.05
N GLY A 23 10.58 -13.07 -2.82
CA GLY A 23 11.54 -12.72 -3.86
C GLY A 23 11.39 -11.32 -4.44
N TYR A 24 10.54 -10.47 -3.87
CA TYR A 24 10.46 -9.06 -4.27
C TYR A 24 11.61 -8.26 -3.65
N GLU A 25 12.18 -7.35 -4.43
CA GLU A 25 13.14 -6.36 -3.92
C GLU A 25 12.38 -5.22 -3.24
N ILE A 26 12.66 -4.96 -1.97
CA ILE A 26 11.98 -3.93 -1.19
C ILE A 26 12.77 -2.63 -1.21
N VAL A 27 12.09 -1.53 -1.52
CA VAL A 27 12.59 -0.16 -1.42
C VAL A 27 11.74 0.58 -0.39
N THR A 28 12.36 1.28 0.54
CA THR A 28 11.64 1.98 1.61
C THR A 28 12.28 3.32 1.96
N VAL A 29 11.50 4.17 2.61
CA VAL A 29 11.97 5.37 3.31
C VAL A 29 11.63 5.23 4.78
N LEU A 30 12.57 5.58 5.65
CA LEU A 30 12.39 5.48 7.09
C LEU A 30 11.87 6.81 7.66
N ASN A 31 10.95 6.72 8.61
CA ASN A 31 10.44 7.87 9.35
C ASN A 31 10.47 7.56 10.85
N ARG A 32 9.36 7.04 11.40
CA ARG A 32 9.24 6.79 12.85
C ARG A 32 9.82 5.43 13.26
N SER A 33 9.75 4.45 12.39
CA SER A 33 10.24 3.10 12.67
C SER A 33 11.60 2.87 12.03
N PRO A 34 12.54 2.22 12.73
CA PRO A 34 13.82 1.81 12.13
C PRO A 34 13.61 0.68 11.11
N LEU A 35 14.60 0.47 10.26
CA LEU A 35 14.62 -0.71 9.40
C LEU A 35 14.74 -1.97 10.27
N PRO A 36 13.81 -2.94 10.14
CA PRO A 36 13.95 -4.21 10.81
C PRO A 36 15.25 -4.91 10.40
N THR A 37 15.97 -5.47 11.37
CA THR A 37 17.29 -6.09 11.15
C THR A 37 17.25 -7.31 10.23
N ASP A 38 16.10 -7.95 10.15
CA ASP A 38 15.85 -9.15 9.33
C ASP A 38 15.15 -8.83 7.99
N LEU A 39 14.98 -7.55 7.66
CA LEU A 39 14.44 -7.11 6.39
C LEU A 39 15.55 -6.56 5.49
N ASN A 40 15.83 -7.26 4.40
CA ASN A 40 16.71 -6.76 3.37
C ASN A 40 15.94 -5.79 2.46
N ALA A 41 16.22 -4.50 2.60
CA ALA A 41 15.58 -3.44 1.82
C ALA A 41 16.56 -2.33 1.47
N SER A 42 16.37 -1.72 0.31
CA SER A 42 17.06 -0.49 -0.07
C SER A 42 16.40 0.70 0.61
N VAL A 43 17.13 1.44 1.41
CA VAL A 43 16.64 2.64 2.09
C VAL A 43 17.00 3.87 1.27
N VAL A 44 15.99 4.69 0.97
CA VAL A 44 16.14 5.94 0.22
C VAL A 44 15.69 7.13 1.08
N THR A 45 15.84 8.35 0.56
CA THR A 45 15.68 9.58 1.37
C THR A 45 14.28 10.18 1.32
N SER A 46 13.44 9.76 0.35
CA SER A 46 12.09 10.30 0.20
C SER A 46 11.10 9.29 -0.38
N ALA A 47 9.80 9.54 -0.18
CA ALA A 47 8.73 8.76 -0.79
C ALA A 47 8.75 8.88 -2.33
N ALA A 48 9.15 10.03 -2.87
CA ALA A 48 9.34 10.22 -4.30
C ALA A 48 10.43 9.30 -4.86
N GLU A 49 11.54 9.11 -4.14
CA GLU A 49 12.59 8.16 -4.54
C GLU A 49 12.10 6.72 -4.49
N VAL A 50 11.33 6.35 -3.45
CA VAL A 50 10.68 5.03 -3.40
C VAL A 50 9.86 4.80 -4.67
N ALA A 51 9.05 5.78 -5.06
CA ALA A 51 8.20 5.67 -6.24
C ALA A 51 9.01 5.60 -7.56
N ARG A 52 10.10 6.37 -7.67
CA ARG A 52 10.97 6.31 -8.87
C ARG A 52 11.59 4.93 -9.05
N MET A 53 12.03 4.32 -7.96
CA MET A 53 12.75 3.04 -7.98
C MET A 53 11.85 1.81 -8.04
N SER A 54 10.53 1.98 -7.83
CA SER A 54 9.59 0.87 -7.69
C SER A 54 8.57 0.84 -8.81
N GLU A 55 8.05 -0.34 -9.12
CA GLU A 55 6.95 -0.53 -10.07
C GLU A 55 5.60 -0.41 -9.36
N ILE A 56 5.55 -0.85 -8.12
CA ILE A 56 4.38 -0.80 -7.25
C ILE A 56 4.81 -0.18 -5.93
N VAL A 57 4.02 0.75 -5.40
CA VAL A 57 4.22 1.34 -4.07
C VAL A 57 3.09 0.93 -3.16
N ILE A 58 3.43 0.36 -2.01
CA ILE A 58 2.49 0.00 -0.95
C ILE A 58 2.67 0.96 0.22
N THR A 59 1.57 1.48 0.74
CA THR A 59 1.54 2.28 1.96
C THR A 59 0.78 1.55 3.06
N MET A 60 1.32 1.58 4.29
CA MET A 60 0.69 1.04 5.50
C MET A 60 0.94 2.02 6.64
N LEU A 61 0.09 3.02 6.76
CA LEU A 61 0.27 4.21 7.59
C LEU A 61 -0.90 4.37 8.58
N PRO A 62 -0.73 5.14 9.68
CA PRO A 62 -1.71 5.18 10.76
C PRO A 62 -3.06 5.81 10.42
N ASP A 63 -3.06 6.89 9.63
CA ASP A 63 -4.26 7.70 9.40
C ASP A 63 -4.25 8.46 8.06
N THR A 64 -5.37 9.12 7.75
CA THR A 64 -5.54 9.89 6.52
C THR A 64 -4.50 11.00 6.35
N PRO A 65 -4.19 11.85 7.36
CA PRO A 65 -3.15 12.88 7.21
C PRO A 65 -1.76 12.33 6.90
N ASP A 66 -1.38 11.20 7.49
CA ASP A 66 -0.10 10.55 7.22
C ASP A 66 -0.05 10.02 5.77
N VAL A 67 -1.13 9.42 5.29
CA VAL A 67 -1.24 8.95 3.90
C VAL A 67 -1.19 10.12 2.92
N GLU A 68 -1.96 11.19 3.17
CA GLU A 68 -1.94 12.38 2.32
C GLU A 68 -0.54 12.97 2.21
N ARG A 69 0.15 13.14 3.33
CA ARG A 69 1.51 13.68 3.36
C ARG A 69 2.50 12.83 2.56
N VAL A 70 2.44 11.50 2.72
CA VAL A 70 3.34 10.57 2.03
C VAL A 70 3.02 10.50 0.54
N LEU A 71 1.76 10.49 0.18
CA LEU A 71 1.36 10.37 -1.23
C LEU A 71 1.47 11.68 -1.99
N LEU A 72 1.01 12.79 -1.42
CA LEU A 72 0.77 14.05 -2.12
C LEU A 72 1.62 15.22 -1.59
N GLY A 73 2.28 15.07 -0.46
CA GLY A 73 3.12 16.11 0.13
C GLY A 73 4.41 16.34 -0.65
N GLN A 74 5.22 17.28 -0.18
CA GLN A 74 6.54 17.55 -0.75
C GLN A 74 7.40 16.29 -0.73
N ASN A 75 8.05 15.98 -1.85
CA ASN A 75 8.80 14.74 -2.07
C ASN A 75 7.96 13.46 -1.84
N GLY A 76 6.65 13.57 -2.05
CA GLY A 76 5.71 12.47 -1.94
C GLY A 76 5.73 11.52 -3.14
N VAL A 77 4.97 10.44 -3.03
CA VAL A 77 4.90 9.39 -4.06
C VAL A 77 4.49 9.96 -5.42
N LEU A 78 3.53 10.91 -5.44
CA LEU A 78 3.04 11.51 -6.69
C LEU A 78 4.14 12.22 -7.48
N GLU A 79 5.10 12.86 -6.80
CA GLU A 79 6.23 13.52 -7.47
C GLU A 79 7.23 12.53 -8.09
N GLY A 80 7.27 11.29 -7.60
CA GLY A 80 8.19 10.26 -8.08
C GLY A 80 7.55 9.22 -8.98
N THR A 81 6.22 9.22 -9.11
CA THR A 81 5.52 8.23 -9.92
C THR A 81 5.57 8.54 -11.42
N SER A 82 5.17 7.59 -12.22
CA SER A 82 5.06 7.73 -13.67
C SER A 82 3.98 6.79 -14.22
N ALA A 83 3.59 7.02 -15.47
CA ALA A 83 2.58 6.21 -16.13
C ALA A 83 2.91 4.70 -16.08
N GLY A 84 1.90 3.90 -15.84
CA GLY A 84 2.01 2.44 -15.76
C GLY A 84 2.40 1.89 -14.38
N LYS A 85 2.72 2.73 -13.40
CA LYS A 85 2.95 2.31 -12.01
C LYS A 85 1.62 2.13 -11.26
N LEU A 86 1.68 1.50 -10.09
CA LEU A 86 0.53 1.23 -9.25
C LEU A 86 0.83 1.63 -7.80
N VAL A 87 -0.09 2.34 -7.18
CA VAL A 87 -0.11 2.59 -5.74
C VAL A 87 -1.16 1.72 -5.08
N ILE A 88 -0.81 1.05 -3.99
CA ILE A 88 -1.71 0.24 -3.18
C ILE A 88 -1.68 0.80 -1.76
N ASP A 89 -2.74 1.48 -1.35
CA ASP A 89 -2.86 1.95 0.02
C ASP A 89 -3.58 0.90 0.88
N MET A 90 -2.83 0.27 1.77
CA MET A 90 -3.36 -0.74 2.69
C MET A 90 -3.70 -0.16 4.08
N SER A 91 -3.57 1.14 4.24
CA SER A 91 -3.99 1.89 5.42
C SER A 91 -5.52 1.93 5.54
N SER A 92 -6.03 2.13 6.76
CA SER A 92 -7.46 2.37 7.00
C SER A 92 -7.70 3.86 7.12
N ILE A 93 -8.26 4.46 6.08
CA ILE A 93 -8.46 5.92 5.96
C ILE A 93 -9.84 6.27 5.42
N SER A 94 -10.12 7.57 5.30
CA SER A 94 -11.35 8.10 4.74
C SER A 94 -11.61 7.62 3.29
N PRO A 95 -12.78 7.07 2.99
CA PRO A 95 -13.15 6.70 1.61
C PRO A 95 -13.22 7.91 0.67
N ILE A 96 -13.62 9.07 1.18
CA ILE A 96 -13.74 10.31 0.38
C ILE A 96 -12.34 10.78 -0.03
N ASP A 97 -11.42 10.89 0.93
CA ASP A 97 -10.04 11.28 0.65
C ASP A 97 -9.34 10.27 -0.28
N THR A 98 -9.62 8.98 -0.10
CA THR A 98 -9.13 7.91 -0.99
C THR A 98 -9.54 8.15 -2.44
N ALA A 99 -10.80 8.51 -2.71
CA ALA A 99 -11.26 8.80 -4.05
C ALA A 99 -10.55 10.01 -4.66
N GLU A 100 -10.27 11.04 -3.86
CA GLU A 100 -9.52 12.22 -4.29
C GLU A 100 -8.05 11.88 -4.60
N PHE A 101 -7.39 11.09 -3.75
CA PHE A 101 -6.02 10.63 -3.98
C PHE A 101 -5.93 9.81 -5.27
N ALA A 102 -6.83 8.85 -5.44
CA ALA A 102 -6.91 8.03 -6.64
C ALA A 102 -7.06 8.86 -7.93
N ALA A 103 -7.88 9.92 -7.89
CA ALA A 103 -8.07 10.81 -9.03
C ALA A 103 -6.76 11.51 -9.43
N LYS A 104 -5.96 11.97 -8.46
CA LYS A 104 -4.67 12.62 -8.70
C LYS A 104 -3.65 11.65 -9.32
N PHE A 105 -3.57 10.42 -8.83
CA PHE A 105 -2.69 9.39 -9.41
C PHE A 105 -3.14 9.00 -10.82
N ARG A 106 -4.43 8.89 -11.07
CA ARG A 106 -4.97 8.61 -12.41
C ARG A 106 -4.58 9.70 -13.41
N GLN A 107 -4.58 10.98 -13.03
CA GLN A 107 -4.11 12.08 -13.87
C GLN A 107 -2.63 11.94 -14.23
N ALA A 108 -1.83 11.31 -13.38
CA ALA A 108 -0.43 10.99 -13.65
C ALA A 108 -0.24 9.67 -14.43
N GLY A 109 -1.31 9.01 -14.84
CA GLY A 109 -1.27 7.71 -15.50
C GLY A 109 -0.89 6.54 -14.57
N THR A 110 -0.97 6.74 -13.26
CA THR A 110 -0.66 5.75 -12.23
C THR A 110 -1.94 5.11 -11.71
N GLY A 111 -1.97 3.78 -11.63
CA GLY A 111 -3.07 3.05 -11.00
C GLY A 111 -3.12 3.28 -9.49
N TYR A 112 -4.31 3.11 -8.92
CA TYR A 112 -4.51 3.23 -7.47
C TYR A 112 -5.53 2.21 -6.97
N LEU A 113 -5.18 1.49 -5.90
CA LEU A 113 -6.08 0.63 -5.16
C LEU A 113 -6.08 1.04 -3.69
N ASP A 114 -7.25 1.11 -3.09
CA ASP A 114 -7.40 1.07 -1.64
C ASP A 114 -7.61 -0.38 -1.21
N ALA A 115 -6.81 -0.83 -0.27
CA ALA A 115 -6.78 -2.23 0.15
C ALA A 115 -6.62 -2.38 1.67
N PRO A 116 -7.49 -1.75 2.47
CA PRO A 116 -7.45 -1.90 3.92
C PRO A 116 -7.59 -3.36 4.34
N VAL A 117 -7.00 -3.67 5.49
CA VAL A 117 -6.85 -5.03 5.98
C VAL A 117 -7.52 -5.25 7.32
N SER A 118 -7.87 -6.50 7.59
CA SER A 118 -8.36 -6.98 8.87
C SER A 118 -7.56 -8.21 9.31
N GLY A 119 -7.34 -8.37 10.62
CA GLY A 119 -6.56 -9.48 11.19
C GLY A 119 -5.47 -9.03 12.16
N GLY A 120 -5.21 -7.74 12.26
CA GLY A 120 -4.25 -7.16 13.19
C GLY A 120 -2.82 -7.69 13.01
N GLU A 121 -1.97 -7.46 14.01
CA GLU A 121 -0.57 -7.89 13.98
C GLU A 121 -0.42 -9.41 13.79
N VAL A 122 -1.30 -10.20 14.41
CA VAL A 122 -1.29 -11.66 14.27
C VAL A 122 -1.52 -12.06 12.82
N GLY A 123 -2.51 -11.47 12.16
CA GLY A 123 -2.79 -11.72 10.75
C GLY A 123 -1.67 -11.27 9.83
N ALA A 124 -1.04 -10.12 10.11
CA ALA A 124 0.09 -9.63 9.36
C ALA A 124 1.30 -10.58 9.46
N LYS A 125 1.63 -11.04 10.66
CA LYS A 125 2.73 -12.00 10.89
C LYS A 125 2.47 -13.36 10.26
N ALA A 126 1.23 -13.82 10.26
CA ALA A 126 0.84 -15.12 9.70
C ALA A 126 0.54 -15.10 8.19
N ALA A 127 0.63 -13.96 7.54
CA ALA A 127 0.17 -13.76 6.15
C ALA A 127 -1.27 -14.26 5.93
N SER A 128 -2.14 -13.98 6.89
CA SER A 128 -3.53 -14.45 6.91
C SER A 128 -4.54 -13.29 6.96
N LEU A 129 -4.13 -12.11 6.50
CA LEU A 129 -5.00 -10.93 6.47
C LEU A 129 -6.23 -11.15 5.59
N THR A 130 -7.31 -10.49 5.95
CA THR A 130 -8.43 -10.21 5.06
C THR A 130 -8.17 -8.87 4.40
N ILE A 131 -8.18 -8.82 3.09
CA ILE A 131 -7.87 -7.64 2.28
C ILE A 131 -9.12 -7.23 1.52
N MET A 132 -9.60 -6.01 1.75
CA MET A 132 -10.81 -5.45 1.14
C MET A 132 -10.41 -4.42 0.10
N VAL A 133 -10.51 -4.76 -1.19
CA VAL A 133 -9.95 -3.94 -2.26
C VAL A 133 -11.02 -3.13 -2.96
N GLY A 134 -10.72 -1.84 -3.18
CA GLY A 134 -11.48 -0.94 -4.03
C GLY A 134 -10.61 -0.41 -5.16
N GLY A 135 -11.16 -0.32 -6.36
CA GLY A 135 -10.48 0.19 -7.54
C GLY A 135 -10.66 -0.69 -8.78
N PRO A 136 -10.09 -0.29 -9.94
CA PRO A 136 -10.28 -1.00 -11.20
C PRO A 136 -9.89 -2.48 -11.14
N ALA A 137 -10.72 -3.33 -11.74
CA ALA A 137 -10.49 -4.79 -11.76
C ALA A 137 -9.13 -5.18 -12.37
N SER A 138 -8.69 -4.48 -13.40
CA SER A 138 -7.38 -4.72 -14.03
C SER A 138 -6.21 -4.48 -13.07
N GLU A 139 -6.30 -3.45 -12.24
CA GLU A 139 -5.28 -3.17 -11.22
C GLU A 139 -5.35 -4.18 -10.08
N PHE A 140 -6.55 -4.62 -9.71
CA PHE A 140 -6.74 -5.70 -8.74
C PHE A 140 -6.06 -7.00 -9.21
N GLU A 141 -6.28 -7.41 -10.45
CA GLU A 141 -5.65 -8.60 -11.03
C GLU A 141 -4.12 -8.49 -11.03
N ARG A 142 -3.61 -7.31 -11.35
CA ARG A 142 -2.18 -7.01 -11.30
C ARG A 142 -1.59 -7.12 -9.88
N ALA A 143 -2.33 -6.70 -8.87
CA ALA A 143 -1.93 -6.74 -7.46
C ALA A 143 -2.16 -8.09 -6.79
N LEU A 144 -3.00 -8.95 -7.35
CA LEU A 144 -3.42 -10.21 -6.72
C LEU A 144 -2.26 -11.11 -6.29
N PRO A 145 -1.19 -11.32 -7.07
CA PRO A 145 -0.04 -12.10 -6.63
C PRO A 145 0.63 -11.55 -5.36
N ILE A 146 0.63 -10.22 -5.20
CA ILE A 146 1.16 -9.54 -4.01
C ILE A 146 0.23 -9.79 -2.81
N PHE A 147 -1.07 -9.58 -2.98
CA PHE A 147 -2.06 -9.81 -1.93
C PHE A 147 -2.03 -11.25 -1.42
N GLN A 148 -1.81 -12.22 -2.30
CA GLN A 148 -1.70 -13.64 -1.94
C GLN A 148 -0.52 -13.96 -1.02
N LYS A 149 0.51 -13.09 -0.96
CA LYS A 149 1.62 -13.22 -0.03
C LYS A 149 1.32 -12.62 1.35
N LEU A 150 0.26 -11.83 1.47
CA LEU A 150 -0.09 -11.06 2.67
C LEU A 150 -1.36 -11.55 3.36
N GLY A 151 -2.27 -12.18 2.63
CA GLY A 151 -3.57 -12.55 3.15
C GLY A 151 -4.14 -13.81 2.56
N LYS A 152 -5.19 -14.32 3.21
CA LYS A 152 -5.95 -15.50 2.81
C LYS A 152 -7.31 -15.17 2.19
N ASN A 153 -7.92 -14.08 2.63
CA ASN A 153 -9.22 -13.64 2.13
C ASN A 153 -9.01 -12.31 1.38
N ILE A 154 -9.07 -12.37 0.06
CA ILE A 154 -8.81 -11.23 -0.81
C ILE A 154 -10.04 -11.00 -1.66
N ASN A 155 -10.66 -9.83 -1.52
CA ASN A 155 -11.92 -9.54 -2.18
C ASN A 155 -11.87 -8.17 -2.87
N LEU A 156 -12.20 -8.14 -4.16
CA LEU A 156 -12.53 -6.91 -4.85
C LEU A 156 -13.97 -6.52 -4.44
N ILE A 157 -14.08 -5.51 -3.57
CA ILE A 157 -15.36 -5.05 -3.02
C ILE A 157 -16.14 -4.24 -4.05
N GLY A 158 -15.43 -3.42 -4.82
CA GLY A 158 -16.02 -2.62 -5.88
C GLY A 158 -14.95 -2.04 -6.79
N GLU A 159 -15.32 -1.73 -8.02
CA GLU A 159 -14.40 -1.23 -9.05
C GLU A 159 -14.13 0.28 -8.95
N THR A 160 -14.62 0.93 -7.91
CA THR A 160 -14.37 2.34 -7.60
C THR A 160 -13.48 2.49 -6.38
N ASN A 161 -12.54 3.43 -6.44
CA ASN A 161 -11.68 3.75 -5.29
C ASN A 161 -12.51 4.28 -4.11
N GLY A 162 -12.19 3.81 -2.91
CA GLY A 162 -12.94 4.05 -1.69
C GLY A 162 -13.88 2.91 -1.30
N ALA A 163 -14.18 1.97 -2.19
CA ALA A 163 -15.06 0.83 -1.89
C ALA A 163 -14.46 -0.08 -0.80
N GLY A 164 -13.16 -0.34 -0.84
CA GLY A 164 -12.45 -1.10 0.20
C GLY A 164 -12.50 -0.40 1.56
N GLN A 165 -12.26 0.90 1.60
CA GLN A 165 -12.33 1.71 2.82
C GLN A 165 -13.75 1.73 3.41
N THR A 166 -14.77 1.85 2.57
CA THR A 166 -16.17 1.80 3.00
C THR A 166 -16.51 0.44 3.62
N CYS A 167 -16.07 -0.64 3.00
CA CYS A 167 -16.24 -1.99 3.53
C CYS A 167 -15.52 -2.15 4.88
N LYS A 168 -14.29 -1.63 5.00
CA LYS A 168 -13.52 -1.67 6.25
C LYS A 168 -14.24 -0.95 7.39
N ILE A 169 -14.80 0.22 7.15
CA ILE A 169 -15.59 0.98 8.14
C ILE A 169 -16.80 0.16 8.59
N ALA A 170 -17.55 -0.40 7.66
CA ALA A 170 -18.72 -1.23 7.98
C ALA A 170 -18.35 -2.48 8.79
N ASN A 171 -17.20 -3.08 8.50
CA ASN A 171 -16.72 -4.27 9.21
C ASN A 171 -16.23 -3.97 10.64
N GLN A 172 -15.96 -2.72 10.98
CA GLN A 172 -15.53 -2.29 12.32
C GLN A 172 -16.69 -1.88 13.24
N ILE A 173 -17.90 -1.74 12.72
CA ILE A 173 -19.11 -1.44 13.49
C ILE A 173 -19.69 -2.71 14.11
#